data_917d6e2d3d94b9e15650cb27b49dac54
#
_entry.id   917d6e2d3d94b9e15650cb27b49dac54
#
_cell.length_a   1.000
_cell.length_b   1.000
_cell.length_c   1.000
_cell.angle_alpha   90.00
_cell.angle_beta   90.00
_cell.angle_gamma   90.00
#
_symmetry.space_group_name_H-M   'P 1'
#
loop_
_entity.id
_entity.type
_entity.pdbx_description
1 polymer ?
#
loop_
_entity_poly.entity_id
_entity_poly.type
_entity_poly.pdbx_seq_one_letter_code
_entity_poly.pdbx_strand_id
1 'polypeptide(L)'
;LRCEGDVRVDEHHTVEDCALALGEALRVALGDKRGIGRYGFALPMDEARGEALLDLSGRPWFVFEGAFPRERVGELPTELVPHFFRSLSDSLGANLHLRVSGENAHHMVEACFKAVARALRQALRREGDALLQDVVGALVGFAHTILDVVAYLGYTLLRDRVGFL
;
A
#
# COMPACT_ATOMS: atom_id res chain seq x y z
N LEU A 1 10.88 -3.24 -4.83
CA LEU A 1 10.50 -2.10 -5.67
C LEU A 1 11.60 -1.04 -5.54
N ARG A 2 12.05 -0.49 -6.66
CA ARG A 2 12.90 0.69 -6.70
C ARG A 2 12.14 1.74 -7.51
N CYS A 3 12.02 2.94 -6.97
CA CYS A 3 11.37 4.06 -7.64
C CYS A 3 12.31 5.27 -7.62
N GLU A 4 12.38 5.97 -8.75
CA GLU A 4 13.06 7.25 -8.89
C GLU A 4 12.04 8.18 -9.56
N GLY A 5 11.68 9.27 -8.90
CA GLY A 5 10.65 10.20 -9.37
C GLY A 5 11.04 11.65 -9.17
N ASP A 6 10.37 12.55 -9.87
CA ASP A 6 10.56 14.01 -9.75
C ASP A 6 9.79 14.59 -8.56
N VAL A 7 10.17 14.15 -7.36
CA VAL A 7 9.56 14.58 -6.09
C VAL A 7 9.84 16.05 -5.72
N ARG A 8 10.66 16.76 -6.53
CA ARG A 8 10.89 18.20 -6.32
C ARG A 8 9.73 19.05 -6.80
N VAL A 9 8.95 18.53 -7.75
CA VAL A 9 7.77 19.21 -8.29
C VAL A 9 6.55 18.80 -7.47
N ASP A 10 6.27 17.49 -7.44
CA ASP A 10 5.13 16.92 -6.73
C ASP A 10 5.36 15.41 -6.52
N GLU A 11 4.92 14.86 -5.42
CA GLU A 11 4.98 13.43 -5.13
C GLU A 11 3.85 12.63 -5.78
N HIS A 12 2.80 13.31 -6.27
CA HIS A 12 1.56 12.71 -6.75
C HIS A 12 1.78 11.63 -7.81
N HIS A 13 2.41 12.00 -8.93
CA HIS A 13 2.65 11.07 -10.04
C HIS A 13 3.54 9.90 -9.62
N THR A 14 4.57 10.16 -8.79
CA THR A 14 5.47 9.10 -8.31
C THR A 14 4.71 8.08 -7.45
N VAL A 15 3.83 8.53 -6.57
CA VAL A 15 3.01 7.66 -5.71
C VAL A 15 2.00 6.88 -6.56
N GLU A 16 1.35 7.54 -7.51
CA GLU A 16 0.40 6.92 -8.44
C GLU A 16 1.06 5.85 -9.30
N ASP A 17 2.16 6.17 -9.98
CA ASP A 17 2.89 5.26 -10.86
C ASP A 17 3.42 4.03 -10.10
N CYS A 18 3.89 4.21 -8.87
CA CYS A 18 4.26 3.08 -8.01
C CYS A 18 3.08 2.16 -7.74
N ALA A 19 1.90 2.71 -7.47
CA ALA A 19 0.70 1.93 -7.20
C ALA A 19 0.22 1.20 -8.45
N LEU A 20 0.21 1.86 -9.60
CA LEU A 20 -0.19 1.28 -10.89
C LEU A 20 0.77 0.15 -11.30
N ALA A 21 2.08 0.37 -11.21
CA ALA A 21 3.08 -0.64 -11.54
C ALA A 21 3.00 -1.87 -10.61
N LEU A 22 2.78 -1.65 -9.31
CA LEU A 22 2.59 -2.74 -8.36
C LEU A 22 1.32 -3.53 -8.66
N GLY A 23 0.21 -2.84 -8.90
CA GLY A 23 -1.07 -3.48 -9.21
C GLY A 23 -0.99 -4.31 -10.49
N GLU A 24 -0.37 -3.77 -11.54
CA GLU A 24 -0.17 -4.51 -12.80
C GLU A 24 0.74 -5.72 -12.61
N ALA A 25 1.85 -5.59 -11.88
CA ALA A 25 2.75 -6.71 -11.59
C ALA A 25 2.03 -7.84 -10.84
N LEU A 26 1.22 -7.51 -9.84
CA LEU A 26 0.38 -8.46 -9.12
C LEU A 26 -0.67 -9.10 -10.03
N ARG A 27 -1.35 -8.30 -10.86
CA ARG A 27 -2.34 -8.79 -11.81
C ARG A 27 -1.75 -9.81 -12.79
N VAL A 28 -0.58 -9.51 -13.33
CA VAL A 28 0.14 -10.41 -14.25
C VAL A 28 0.58 -11.70 -13.51
N ALA A 29 1.14 -11.57 -12.32
CA ALA A 29 1.59 -12.72 -11.51
C ALA A 29 0.43 -13.65 -11.10
N LEU A 30 -0.76 -13.10 -10.87
CA LEU A 30 -1.95 -13.87 -10.50
C LEU A 30 -2.58 -14.65 -11.67
N GLY A 31 -2.34 -14.23 -12.90
CA GLY A 31 -2.89 -14.88 -14.09
C GLY A 31 -4.41 -15.05 -14.03
N ASP A 32 -4.88 -16.28 -14.16
CA ASP A 32 -6.30 -16.63 -14.16
C ASP A 32 -6.96 -16.67 -12.77
N LYS A 33 -6.17 -16.45 -11.72
CA LYS A 33 -6.60 -16.43 -10.31
C LYS A 33 -7.21 -17.73 -9.79
N ARG A 34 -6.98 -18.88 -10.46
CA ARG A 34 -7.48 -20.17 -9.99
C ARG A 34 -6.70 -20.67 -8.78
N GLY A 35 -7.41 -21.25 -7.83
CA GLY A 35 -6.84 -21.89 -6.64
C GLY A 35 -6.30 -20.91 -5.60
N ILE A 36 -6.56 -19.59 -5.73
CA ILE A 36 -6.26 -18.61 -4.69
C ILE A 36 -7.44 -18.41 -3.75
N GLY A 37 -7.19 -17.92 -2.53
CA GLY A 37 -8.25 -17.62 -1.55
C GLY A 37 -9.21 -16.52 -1.97
N ARG A 38 -8.80 -15.65 -2.91
CA ARG A 38 -9.54 -14.54 -3.50
C ARG A 38 -9.89 -13.40 -2.52
N TYR A 39 -10.31 -13.72 -1.31
CA TYR A 39 -10.74 -12.77 -0.29
C TYR A 39 -9.72 -12.60 0.82
N GLY A 40 -9.63 -11.41 1.39
CA GLY A 40 -8.79 -11.12 2.54
C GLY A 40 -9.35 -10.02 3.44
N PHE A 41 -9.02 -10.12 4.73
CA PHE A 41 -9.49 -9.22 5.79
C PHE A 41 -8.33 -8.91 6.73
N ALA A 42 -8.24 -7.71 7.29
CA ALA A 42 -7.22 -7.38 8.27
C ALA A 42 -7.59 -6.20 9.18
N LEU A 43 -7.10 -6.29 10.40
CA LEU A 43 -7.25 -5.37 11.55
C LEU A 43 -5.99 -5.44 12.41
N PRO A 44 -5.74 -4.68 13.40
CA PRO A 44 -5.48 -3.31 13.80
C PRO A 44 -3.98 -2.95 13.96
N MET A 45 -3.65 -1.70 14.39
CA MET A 45 -2.30 -1.29 14.78
C MET A 45 -2.32 -0.27 15.92
N ASP A 46 -1.81 -0.65 17.10
CA ASP A 46 -1.75 0.15 18.33
C ASP A 46 -3.08 0.88 18.59
N GLU A 47 -3.08 2.20 18.79
CA GLU A 47 -4.29 3.01 18.90
C GLU A 47 -4.97 3.25 17.54
N ALA A 48 -4.27 3.02 16.44
CA ALA A 48 -4.83 3.13 15.11
C ALA A 48 -5.46 1.79 14.67
N ARG A 49 -6.57 1.89 13.97
CA ARG A 49 -7.29 0.76 13.40
C ARG A 49 -7.33 0.88 11.89
N GLY A 50 -6.76 -0.11 11.20
CA GLY A 50 -6.86 -0.25 9.74
C GLY A 50 -7.68 -1.48 9.40
N GLU A 51 -8.79 -1.31 8.69
CA GLU A 51 -9.62 -2.41 8.18
C GLU A 51 -9.49 -2.45 6.66
N ALA A 52 -9.15 -3.61 6.11
CA ALA A 52 -9.16 -3.84 4.67
C ALA A 52 -10.06 -5.03 4.34
N LEU A 53 -11.00 -4.84 3.44
CA LEU A 53 -11.81 -5.90 2.84
C LEU A 53 -11.42 -5.97 1.36
N LEU A 54 -10.96 -7.14 0.92
CA LEU A 54 -10.41 -7.33 -0.42
C LEU A 54 -11.11 -8.48 -1.15
N ASP A 55 -11.48 -8.24 -2.41
CA ASP A 55 -11.92 -9.25 -3.37
C ASP A 55 -11.18 -9.09 -4.71
N LEU A 56 -10.38 -10.08 -5.07
CA LEU A 56 -9.64 -10.13 -6.34
C LEU A 56 -10.54 -10.58 -7.51
N SER A 57 -11.69 -9.94 -7.65
CA SER A 57 -12.74 -10.30 -8.62
C SER A 57 -12.38 -9.99 -10.07
N GLY A 58 -11.39 -9.17 -10.34
CA GLY A 58 -11.10 -8.61 -11.67
C GLY A 58 -11.93 -7.36 -11.99
N ARG A 59 -12.78 -6.90 -11.07
CA ARG A 59 -13.59 -5.68 -11.18
C ARG A 59 -13.10 -4.66 -10.17
N PRO A 60 -12.41 -3.60 -10.61
CA PRO A 60 -11.87 -2.60 -9.69
C PRO A 60 -13.01 -1.80 -9.03
N TRP A 61 -12.89 -1.62 -7.74
CA TRP A 61 -13.74 -0.71 -6.96
C TRP A 61 -13.02 -0.33 -5.68
N PHE A 62 -12.91 0.95 -5.40
CA PHE A 62 -12.24 1.44 -4.20
C PHE A 62 -13.14 2.30 -3.34
N VAL A 63 -13.20 1.96 -2.05
CA VAL A 63 -13.87 2.76 -1.02
C VAL A 63 -12.87 3.08 0.07
N PHE A 64 -12.80 4.35 0.46
CA PHE A 64 -12.01 4.80 1.59
C PHE A 64 -12.88 5.48 2.64
N GLU A 65 -12.73 5.07 3.89
CA GLU A 65 -13.38 5.66 5.04
C GLU A 65 -12.34 6.04 6.09
N GLY A 66 -12.18 7.33 6.36
CA GLY A 66 -11.26 7.85 7.35
C GLY A 66 -10.84 9.29 7.05
N ALA A 67 -10.26 9.94 8.05
CA ALA A 67 -9.68 11.27 7.91
C ALA A 67 -8.38 11.32 8.73
N PHE A 68 -7.32 11.76 8.11
CA PHE A 68 -6.03 11.92 8.78
C PHE A 68 -6.01 13.23 9.57
N PRO A 69 -5.49 13.24 10.82
CA PRO A 69 -5.46 14.44 11.67
C PRO A 69 -4.38 15.45 11.25
N ARG A 70 -3.56 15.13 10.25
CA ARG A 70 -2.50 15.99 9.70
C ARG A 70 -2.47 15.87 8.19
N GLU A 71 -2.07 16.95 7.51
CA GLU A 71 -1.95 17.00 6.06
C GLU A 71 -0.74 16.20 5.53
N ARG A 72 0.28 15.99 6.37
CA ARG A 72 1.51 15.28 5.97
C ARG A 72 2.02 14.35 7.07
N VAL A 73 2.66 13.26 6.64
CA VAL A 73 3.49 12.37 7.47
C VAL A 73 4.89 12.34 6.85
N GLY A 74 5.85 12.97 7.54
CA GLY A 74 7.11 13.30 6.89
C GLY A 74 6.86 14.22 5.68
N GLU A 75 7.37 13.85 4.53
CA GLU A 75 7.14 14.58 3.27
C GLU A 75 5.91 14.07 2.50
N LEU A 76 5.32 12.95 2.89
CA LEU A 76 4.16 12.36 2.21
C LEU A 76 2.87 13.13 2.56
N PRO A 77 2.17 13.76 1.59
CA PRO A 77 0.82 14.25 1.78
C PRO A 77 -0.13 13.09 2.10
N THR A 78 -0.94 13.23 3.15
CA THR A 78 -1.85 12.13 3.57
C THR A 78 -2.97 11.87 2.59
N GLU A 79 -3.33 12.85 1.76
CA GLU A 79 -4.28 12.67 0.66
C GLU A 79 -3.80 11.67 -0.40
N LEU A 80 -2.49 11.48 -0.56
CA LEU A 80 -1.93 10.50 -1.48
C LEU A 80 -2.09 9.06 -1.01
N VAL A 81 -2.40 8.82 0.27
CA VAL A 81 -2.63 7.45 0.79
C VAL A 81 -3.88 6.81 0.15
N PRO A 82 -5.08 7.41 0.22
CA PRO A 82 -6.23 6.86 -0.50
C PRO A 82 -6.04 6.88 -2.02
N HIS A 83 -5.31 7.84 -2.57
CA HIS A 83 -5.00 7.87 -4.00
C HIS A 83 -4.15 6.66 -4.43
N PHE A 84 -3.09 6.33 -3.68
CA PHE A 84 -2.28 5.13 -3.89
C PHE A 84 -3.14 3.86 -3.94
N PHE A 85 -4.02 3.65 -2.94
CA PHE A 85 -4.84 2.45 -2.88
C PHE A 85 -5.92 2.40 -3.95
N ARG A 86 -6.42 3.55 -4.42
CA ARG A 86 -7.30 3.63 -5.57
C ARG A 86 -6.57 3.14 -6.83
N SER A 87 -5.40 3.70 -7.14
CA SER A 87 -4.60 3.34 -8.31
C SER A 87 -4.18 1.87 -8.27
N LEU A 88 -3.80 1.37 -7.08
CA LEU A 88 -3.52 -0.05 -6.86
C LEU A 88 -4.75 -0.94 -7.15
N SER A 89 -5.92 -0.57 -6.63
CA SER A 89 -7.18 -1.27 -6.83
C SER A 89 -7.55 -1.34 -8.32
N ASP A 90 -7.44 -0.20 -9.01
CA ASP A 90 -7.77 -0.09 -10.43
C ASP A 90 -6.82 -0.96 -11.27
N SER A 91 -5.52 -0.87 -11.06
CA SER A 91 -4.52 -1.62 -11.83
C SER A 91 -4.53 -3.13 -11.53
N LEU A 92 -4.75 -3.52 -10.27
CA LEU A 92 -4.87 -4.94 -9.86
C LEU A 92 -6.20 -5.57 -10.32
N GLY A 93 -7.21 -4.77 -10.59
CA GLY A 93 -8.57 -5.26 -10.82
C GLY A 93 -9.19 -5.83 -9.54
N ALA A 94 -9.03 -5.12 -8.44
CA ALA A 94 -9.50 -5.53 -7.12
C ALA A 94 -10.64 -4.65 -6.61
N ASN A 95 -11.58 -5.25 -5.88
CA ASN A 95 -12.51 -4.52 -5.04
C ASN A 95 -11.88 -4.38 -3.65
N LEU A 96 -11.59 -3.15 -3.23
CA LEU A 96 -10.92 -2.84 -1.97
C LEU A 96 -11.72 -1.80 -1.19
N HIS A 97 -12.17 -2.18 0.00
CA HIS A 97 -12.69 -1.25 0.99
C HIS A 97 -11.66 -1.08 2.10
N LEU A 98 -11.21 0.13 2.30
CA LEU A 98 -10.21 0.49 3.30
C LEU A 98 -10.78 1.52 4.27
N ARG A 99 -10.80 1.17 5.56
CA ARG A 99 -11.20 2.07 6.63
C ARG A 99 -10.03 2.28 7.58
N VAL A 100 -9.84 3.51 8.05
CA VAL A 100 -8.83 3.84 9.05
C VAL A 100 -9.36 4.81 10.09
N SER A 101 -8.97 4.60 11.35
CA SER A 101 -9.20 5.52 12.46
C SER A 101 -8.02 5.49 13.42
N GLY A 102 -7.77 6.59 14.13
CA GLY A 102 -6.67 6.72 15.07
C GLY A 102 -6.40 8.19 15.40
N GLU A 103 -5.42 8.43 16.24
CA GLU A 103 -5.02 9.78 16.67
C GLU A 103 -3.69 10.22 16.03
N ASN A 104 -2.82 9.26 15.72
CA ASN A 104 -1.51 9.51 15.10
C ASN A 104 -1.57 9.23 13.59
N ALA A 105 -1.38 10.27 12.77
CA ALA A 105 -1.41 10.13 11.31
C ALA A 105 -0.37 9.14 10.77
N HIS A 106 0.83 9.02 11.38
CA HIS A 106 1.84 8.03 10.98
C HIS A 106 1.32 6.59 11.21
N HIS A 107 0.80 6.31 12.41
CA HIS A 107 0.22 5.00 12.73
C HIS A 107 -0.97 4.68 11.83
N MET A 108 -1.80 5.67 11.50
CA MET A 108 -2.94 5.49 10.59
C MET A 108 -2.47 5.14 9.17
N VAL A 109 -1.47 5.83 8.63
CA VAL A 109 -0.88 5.50 7.31
C VAL A 109 -0.30 4.08 7.34
N GLU A 110 0.51 3.76 8.34
CA GLU A 110 1.08 2.43 8.52
C GLU A 110 0.00 1.35 8.64
N ALA A 111 -1.09 1.61 9.39
CA ALA A 111 -2.22 0.72 9.53
C ALA A 111 -2.90 0.42 8.19
N CYS A 112 -3.07 1.42 7.30
CA CYS A 112 -3.60 1.23 5.96
C CYS A 112 -2.76 0.23 5.16
N PHE A 113 -1.45 0.45 5.07
CA PHE A 113 -0.54 -0.42 4.31
C PHE A 113 -0.47 -1.84 4.91
N LYS A 114 -0.37 -1.96 6.22
CA LYS A 114 -0.37 -3.26 6.91
C LYS A 114 -1.68 -4.02 6.70
N ALA A 115 -2.83 -3.34 6.81
CA ALA A 115 -4.13 -3.96 6.61
C ALA A 115 -4.26 -4.52 5.19
N VAL A 116 -3.95 -3.73 4.16
CA VAL A 116 -4.02 -4.18 2.77
C VAL A 116 -3.02 -5.30 2.49
N ALA A 117 -1.77 -5.21 2.97
CA ALA A 117 -0.77 -6.27 2.80
C ALA A 117 -1.22 -7.60 3.44
N ARG A 118 -1.84 -7.54 4.63
CA ARG A 118 -2.39 -8.72 5.31
C ARG A 118 -3.59 -9.30 4.59
N ALA A 119 -4.49 -8.44 4.09
CA ALA A 119 -5.64 -8.87 3.28
C ALA A 119 -5.18 -9.54 1.99
N LEU A 120 -4.22 -8.93 1.28
CA LEU A 120 -3.59 -9.54 0.10
C LEU A 120 -2.97 -10.90 0.42
N ARG A 121 -2.24 -11.01 1.53
CA ARG A 121 -1.66 -12.28 1.95
C ARG A 121 -2.69 -13.41 2.09
N GLN A 122 -3.86 -13.10 2.63
CA GLN A 122 -4.95 -14.09 2.74
C GLN A 122 -5.52 -14.43 1.36
N ALA A 123 -5.82 -13.40 0.58
CA ALA A 123 -6.43 -13.53 -0.74
C ALA A 123 -5.55 -14.30 -1.75
N LEU A 124 -4.23 -14.15 -1.64
CA LEU A 124 -3.25 -14.79 -2.51
C LEU A 124 -2.91 -16.23 -2.13
N ARG A 125 -3.34 -16.69 -0.95
CA ARG A 125 -3.02 -18.05 -0.48
C ARG A 125 -3.65 -19.09 -1.40
N ARG A 126 -2.82 -19.99 -1.95
CA ARG A 126 -3.30 -21.15 -2.70
C ARG A 126 -3.67 -22.27 -1.75
N GLU A 127 -4.82 -22.87 -1.96
CA GLU A 127 -5.20 -24.10 -1.30
C GLU A 127 -4.41 -25.26 -1.97
N GLY A 128 -3.39 -25.77 -1.28
CA GLY A 128 -2.62 -26.93 -1.69
C GLY A 128 -1.17 -26.73 -2.13
N ASP A 129 -0.65 -25.49 -2.18
CA ASP A 129 0.72 -25.24 -2.61
C ASP A 129 1.55 -24.40 -1.61
N ALA A 130 2.72 -24.95 -1.23
CA ALA A 130 3.69 -24.28 -0.36
C ALA A 130 4.49 -23.17 -1.07
N LEU A 131 4.39 -23.06 -2.41
CA LEU A 131 5.23 -22.17 -3.25
C LEU A 131 4.92 -20.66 -3.15
N LEU A 132 3.81 -20.27 -2.54
CA LEU A 132 3.43 -18.86 -2.43
C LEU A 132 3.87 -18.16 -1.14
N GLN A 133 4.58 -18.86 -0.25
CA GLN A 133 5.20 -18.20 0.90
C GLN A 133 6.24 -17.15 0.46
N ASP A 134 6.90 -17.36 -0.68
CA ASP A 134 7.95 -16.47 -1.18
C ASP A 134 7.40 -15.16 -1.78
N VAL A 135 6.29 -15.21 -2.53
CA VAL A 135 5.62 -14.01 -3.07
C VAL A 135 5.01 -13.17 -1.96
N VAL A 136 4.51 -13.82 -0.93
CA VAL A 136 3.94 -13.17 0.26
C VAL A 136 5.01 -12.60 1.16
N GLY A 137 6.16 -13.25 1.29
CA GLY A 137 7.34 -12.70 1.95
C GLY A 137 7.81 -11.41 1.27
N ALA A 138 7.79 -11.38 -0.07
CA ALA A 138 8.08 -10.19 -0.86
C ALA A 138 7.08 -9.05 -0.62
N LEU A 139 5.78 -9.34 -0.45
CA LEU A 139 4.74 -8.34 -0.20
C LEU A 139 4.73 -7.80 1.24
N VAL A 140 5.07 -8.62 2.23
CA VAL A 140 5.28 -8.15 3.61
C VAL A 140 6.58 -7.33 3.70
N GLY A 141 7.62 -7.73 2.96
CA GLY A 141 8.83 -6.93 2.74
C GLY A 141 8.52 -5.60 2.05
N PHE A 142 7.51 -5.56 1.20
CA PHE A 142 7.07 -4.38 0.49
C PHE A 142 6.36 -3.36 1.39
N ALA A 143 5.56 -3.77 2.37
CA ALA A 143 5.02 -2.86 3.38
C ALA A 143 6.15 -2.18 4.18
N HIS A 144 7.23 -2.91 4.48
CA HIS A 144 8.45 -2.34 5.05
C HIS A 144 9.17 -1.44 4.03
N THR A 145 9.23 -1.82 2.76
CA THR A 145 9.90 -1.03 1.71
C THR A 145 9.16 0.27 1.38
N ILE A 146 7.82 0.32 1.47
CA ILE A 146 7.08 1.60 1.34
C ILE A 146 7.34 2.49 2.55
N LEU A 147 7.39 1.93 3.76
CA LEU A 147 7.80 2.67 4.95
C LEU A 147 9.26 3.14 4.82
N ASP A 148 10.13 2.32 4.25
CA ASP A 148 11.53 2.67 3.97
C ASP A 148 11.64 3.68 2.83
N VAL A 149 10.79 3.64 1.79
CA VAL A 149 10.72 4.66 0.73
C VAL A 149 10.19 5.98 1.28
N VAL A 150 9.17 5.96 2.13
CA VAL A 150 8.67 7.16 2.82
C VAL A 150 9.74 7.71 3.78
N ALA A 151 10.45 6.85 4.52
CA ALA A 151 11.56 7.24 5.37
C ALA A 151 12.80 7.69 4.56
N TYR A 152 13.09 7.05 3.43
CA TYR A 152 14.20 7.40 2.53
C TYR A 152 13.93 8.71 1.76
N LEU A 153 12.71 8.95 1.32
CA LEU A 153 12.31 10.24 0.73
C LEU A 153 12.43 11.36 1.79
N GLY A 154 12.03 11.10 3.04
CA GLY A 154 12.24 12.03 4.15
C GLY A 154 13.73 12.25 4.46
N TYR A 155 14.56 11.21 4.39
CA TYR A 155 16.00 11.29 4.68
C TYR A 155 16.80 11.99 3.56
N THR A 156 16.52 11.76 2.30
CA THR A 156 17.18 12.41 1.17
C THR A 156 16.84 13.90 1.10
N LEU A 157 15.60 14.27 1.37
CA LEU A 157 15.18 15.68 1.43
C LEU A 157 15.77 16.42 2.64
N LEU A 158 15.98 15.74 3.77
CA LEU A 158 16.71 16.29 4.91
C LEU A 158 18.21 16.46 4.61
N ARG A 159 18.81 15.52 3.90
CA ARG A 159 20.25 15.60 3.52
C ARG A 159 20.53 16.73 2.54
N ASP A 160 19.62 17.00 1.62
CA ASP A 160 19.78 18.09 0.63
C ASP A 160 19.44 19.48 1.21
N ARG A 161 18.72 19.55 2.37
CA ARG A 161 18.45 20.80 3.09
C ARG A 161 19.48 21.14 4.15
N VAL A 162 20.17 20.13 4.70
CA VAL A 162 21.32 20.34 5.61
C VAL A 162 22.57 20.27 4.74
N GLY A 163 22.83 21.37 4.03
CA GLY A 163 24.12 21.56 3.36
C GLY A 163 25.24 21.40 4.39
N PHE A 164 26.04 20.34 4.24
CA PHE A 164 27.29 20.25 4.96
C PHE A 164 28.19 21.39 4.48
N LEU A 165 28.46 22.35 5.39
CA LEU A 165 29.63 23.19 5.37
C LEU A 165 30.88 22.32 5.51
#